data_9b98193c01bdfadd1770bd8a38ab1597
#
_entry.id   9b98193c01bdfadd1770bd8a38ab1597
#
_cell.length_a   1.000
_cell.length_b   1.000
_cell.length_c   1.000
_cell.angle_alpha   90.00
_cell.angle_beta   90.00
_cell.angle_gamma   90.00
#
_symmetry.space_group_name_H-M   'P 1'
#
loop_
_entity.id
_entity.type
_entity.pdbx_description
1 polymer ?
#
loop_
_entity_poly.entity_id
_entity_poly.type
_entity_poly.pdbx_seq_one_letter_code
_entity_poly.pdbx_strand_id
1 'polypeptide(L)'
;VVEELDPFLEEEVRCLGISVKGKEFFPAVGELNPEIVENGAVQAGILPASPKPSLKSRVSLLQLPARPPLFCPGCPHIATEFSLRRLGFYNPSSTSDLPSERKAPAQLKKSGLIVTSDIGCYTLGVYAPLLALDTTACMGASIGQALGLEKAGVPNKIVAVIGDSTFIHSGITGLIDIVYNQGKTTVIILDNETTAMTGHQDHPGTGISAKGAKTRAVSLEALVRGVGVNDVNVVSAFELAAIESTISRCVESDEPSVIIVRGACPLRVRTSGTPLAVDKEKCDSCYACLRIGCPAISVSEDKGFIDASLCVGSSCGICSQACSQKAIVESKQ
;
A
#
# COMPACT_ATOMS: atom_id res chain seq x y z
N VAL A 1 -27.47 19.15 13.53
CA VAL A 1 -26.57 18.41 12.61
C VAL A 1 -25.33 17.99 13.39
N VAL A 2 -24.90 16.75 13.20
CA VAL A 2 -23.65 16.22 13.74
C VAL A 2 -22.81 15.77 12.53
N GLU A 3 -21.71 16.45 12.31
CA GLU A 3 -20.78 16.16 11.19
C GLU A 3 -19.35 16.49 11.61
N GLU A 4 -18.39 15.84 10.98
CA GLU A 4 -16.95 16.11 11.17
C GLU A 4 -16.48 17.22 10.22
N LEU A 5 -15.33 17.82 10.54
CA LEU A 5 -14.68 18.85 9.73
C LEU A 5 -15.58 20.09 9.51
N ASP A 6 -15.69 20.58 8.29
CA ASP A 6 -16.43 21.78 7.92
C ASP A 6 -17.95 21.58 8.02
N PRO A 7 -18.73 22.67 8.23
CA PRO A 7 -20.19 22.62 8.43
C PRO A 7 -20.96 22.45 7.11
N PHE A 8 -20.66 21.43 6.32
CA PHE A 8 -21.27 21.22 5.00
C PHE A 8 -22.78 20.96 5.06
N LEU A 9 -23.20 19.95 5.85
CA LEU A 9 -24.62 19.63 6.00
C LEU A 9 -25.38 20.73 6.77
N GLU A 10 -24.73 21.35 7.75
CA GLU A 10 -25.32 22.45 8.51
C GLU A 10 -25.63 23.64 7.61
N GLU A 11 -24.71 24.00 6.73
CA GLU A 11 -24.90 25.08 5.76
C GLU A 11 -26.00 24.78 4.75
N GLU A 12 -26.02 23.56 4.21
CA GLU A 12 -27.06 23.12 3.28
C GLU A 12 -28.47 23.17 3.91
N VAL A 13 -28.60 22.71 5.16
CA VAL A 13 -29.87 22.76 5.89
C VAL A 13 -30.30 24.20 6.18
N ARG A 14 -29.33 25.09 6.53
CA ARG A 14 -29.61 26.53 6.71
C ARG A 14 -30.11 27.20 5.43
N CYS A 15 -29.53 26.81 4.27
CA CYS A 15 -29.97 27.33 2.95
C CYS A 15 -31.41 26.99 2.63
N LEU A 16 -31.95 25.93 3.22
CA LEU A 16 -33.37 25.59 3.11
C LEU A 16 -34.28 26.39 4.05
N GLY A 17 -33.73 27.35 4.79
CA GLY A 17 -34.47 28.17 5.77
C GLY A 17 -34.78 27.46 7.07
N ILE A 18 -34.16 26.30 7.34
CA ILE A 18 -34.38 25.50 8.54
C ILE A 18 -33.38 25.96 9.62
N SER A 19 -33.91 26.28 10.83
CA SER A 19 -33.03 26.54 11.96
C SER A 19 -32.37 25.28 12.44
N VAL A 20 -31.02 25.28 12.50
CA VAL A 20 -30.20 24.10 12.82
C VAL A 20 -29.16 24.44 13.86
N LYS A 21 -28.93 23.52 14.78
CA LYS A 21 -27.80 23.49 15.71
C LYS A 21 -26.72 22.58 15.16
N GLY A 22 -25.46 22.98 15.21
CA GLY A 22 -24.35 22.23 14.62
C GLY A 22 -23.00 22.54 15.23
N LYS A 23 -22.09 23.13 14.50
CA LYS A 23 -20.68 23.39 14.92
C LYS A 23 -20.53 24.27 16.13
N GLU A 24 -21.53 25.00 16.54
CA GLU A 24 -21.52 25.73 17.82
C GLU A 24 -21.43 24.79 19.05
N PHE A 25 -21.79 23.50 18.86
CA PHE A 25 -21.78 22.47 19.91
C PHE A 25 -20.79 21.32 19.62
N PHE A 26 -20.28 21.20 18.40
CA PHE A 26 -19.41 20.11 17.97
C PHE A 26 -18.10 20.65 17.38
N PRO A 27 -16.93 20.11 17.77
CA PRO A 27 -15.66 20.57 17.26
C PRO A 27 -15.54 20.38 15.74
N ALA A 28 -14.88 21.32 15.07
CA ALA A 28 -14.54 21.22 13.65
C ALA A 28 -13.25 20.44 13.40
N VAL A 29 -12.46 20.16 14.45
CA VAL A 29 -11.18 19.47 14.33
C VAL A 29 -11.19 18.22 15.20
N GLY A 30 -10.66 17.13 14.65
CA GLY A 30 -10.61 15.83 15.30
C GLY A 30 -11.83 14.95 14.99
N GLU A 31 -11.74 13.68 15.40
CA GLU A 31 -12.81 12.71 15.22
C GLU A 31 -13.91 12.89 16.26
N LEU A 32 -15.15 12.70 15.84
CA LEU A 32 -16.29 12.67 16.75
C LEU A 32 -16.44 11.25 17.35
N ASN A 33 -16.27 11.15 18.65
CA ASN A 33 -16.57 9.92 19.38
C ASN A 33 -17.91 10.06 20.13
N PRO A 34 -18.48 8.96 20.65
CA PRO A 34 -19.77 8.98 21.35
C PRO A 34 -19.83 9.99 22.52
N GLU A 35 -18.72 10.18 23.23
CA GLU A 35 -18.65 11.12 24.36
C GLU A 35 -18.75 12.58 23.89
N ILE A 36 -18.03 12.94 22.82
CA ILE A 36 -18.11 14.28 22.21
C ILE A 36 -19.50 14.57 21.71
N VAL A 37 -20.13 13.58 21.02
CA VAL A 37 -21.49 13.73 20.48
C VAL A 37 -22.52 13.91 21.60
N GLU A 38 -22.42 13.10 22.66
CA GLU A 38 -23.34 13.20 23.80
C GLU A 38 -23.16 14.53 24.54
N ASN A 39 -21.94 14.98 24.78
CA ASN A 39 -21.66 16.27 25.43
C ASN A 39 -22.19 17.43 24.59
N GLY A 40 -22.01 17.41 23.28
CA GLY A 40 -22.57 18.42 22.37
C GLY A 40 -24.08 18.42 22.38
N ALA A 41 -24.72 17.25 22.40
CA ALA A 41 -26.19 17.13 22.47
C ALA A 41 -26.75 17.66 23.82
N VAL A 42 -26.04 17.42 24.93
CA VAL A 42 -26.39 18.01 26.25
C VAL A 42 -26.26 19.52 26.22
N GLN A 43 -25.17 20.05 25.69
CA GLN A 43 -24.95 21.51 25.57
C GLN A 43 -26.00 22.17 24.65
N ALA A 44 -26.39 21.47 23.59
CA ALA A 44 -27.46 21.91 22.70
C ALA A 44 -28.89 21.84 23.34
N GLY A 45 -28.99 21.27 24.54
CA GLY A 45 -30.30 21.09 25.24
C GLY A 45 -31.14 19.97 24.64
N ILE A 46 -30.58 19.05 23.89
CA ILE A 46 -31.27 17.91 23.26
C ILE A 46 -31.35 16.73 24.22
N LEU A 47 -30.29 16.51 25.00
CA LEU A 47 -30.22 15.45 25.99
C LEU A 47 -30.11 16.05 27.41
N PRO A 48 -30.67 15.38 28.44
CA PRO A 48 -30.45 15.74 29.82
C PRO A 48 -28.97 15.43 30.22
N ALA A 49 -28.42 16.28 31.08
CA ALA A 49 -27.10 16.00 31.65
C ALA A 49 -27.16 14.71 32.49
N SER A 50 -26.37 13.71 32.12
CA SER A 50 -26.22 12.47 32.88
C SER A 50 -24.91 12.51 33.69
N PRO A 51 -24.94 12.18 34.98
CA PRO A 51 -23.72 12.03 35.76
C PRO A 51 -22.97 10.78 35.28
N LYS A 52 -22.02 10.95 34.39
CA LYS A 52 -21.12 9.85 34.00
C LYS A 52 -20.05 9.64 35.05
N PRO A 53 -19.77 8.40 35.44
CA PRO A 53 -18.53 8.13 36.15
C PRO A 53 -17.39 8.50 35.18
N SER A 54 -16.58 9.48 35.56
CA SER A 54 -15.37 9.81 34.83
C SER A 54 -14.48 8.57 34.79
N LEU A 55 -14.53 7.83 33.72
CA LEU A 55 -13.48 6.90 33.32
C LEU A 55 -12.26 7.73 32.94
N LYS A 56 -11.70 8.49 33.90
CA LYS A 56 -10.34 8.98 33.78
C LYS A 56 -9.49 7.75 33.56
N SER A 57 -9.14 7.57 32.31
CA SER A 57 -8.55 6.35 31.80
C SER A 57 -7.27 6.02 32.59
N ARG A 58 -7.29 4.94 33.35
CA ARG A 58 -6.08 4.27 33.83
C ARG A 58 -5.18 3.81 32.65
N VAL A 59 -5.68 3.92 31.44
CA VAL A 59 -4.99 3.58 30.18
C VAL A 59 -3.86 4.57 29.83
N SER A 60 -3.89 5.81 30.34
CA SER A 60 -2.83 6.80 30.07
C SER A 60 -1.46 6.47 30.66
N LEU A 61 -1.36 5.44 31.49
CA LEU A 61 -0.11 5.01 32.11
C LEU A 61 0.57 3.83 31.39
N LEU A 62 -0.12 3.20 30.45
CA LEU A 62 0.45 2.11 29.66
C LEU A 62 1.08 2.68 28.41
N GLN A 63 2.40 2.72 28.35
CA GLN A 63 3.13 2.96 27.10
C GLN A 63 2.96 1.73 26.20
N LEU A 64 1.89 1.71 25.42
CA LEU A 64 1.68 0.65 24.44
C LEU A 64 2.65 0.84 23.27
N PRO A 65 3.28 -0.24 22.79
CA PRO A 65 4.13 -0.15 21.61
C PRO A 65 3.29 0.26 20.40
N ALA A 66 3.86 1.12 19.54
CA ALA A 66 3.25 1.46 18.27
C ALA A 66 3.07 0.20 17.42
N ARG A 67 1.89 0.04 16.82
CA ARG A 67 1.56 -1.07 15.92
C ARG A 67 1.17 -0.51 14.56
N PRO A 68 2.14 -0.11 13.73
CA PRO A 68 1.83 0.36 12.38
C PRO A 68 1.14 -0.75 11.59
N PRO A 69 0.26 -0.40 10.65
CA PRO A 69 -0.35 -1.39 9.77
C PRO A 69 0.73 -2.05 8.89
N LEU A 70 0.54 -3.34 8.62
CA LEU A 70 1.44 -4.17 7.85
C LEU A 70 0.72 -4.82 6.67
N PHE A 71 1.48 -5.25 5.66
CA PHE A 71 0.96 -6.11 4.61
C PHE A 71 0.47 -7.45 5.17
N CYS A 72 -0.50 -8.06 4.50
CA CYS A 72 -0.91 -9.43 4.83
C CYS A 72 0.19 -10.44 4.48
N PRO A 73 0.26 -11.60 5.17
CA PRO A 73 1.11 -12.70 4.72
C PRO A 73 0.76 -13.13 3.30
N GLY A 74 1.78 -13.25 2.43
CA GLY A 74 1.57 -13.60 1.03
C GLY A 74 0.96 -12.50 0.16
N CYS A 75 0.94 -11.25 0.63
CA CYS A 75 0.43 -10.13 -0.16
C CYS A 75 1.22 -9.95 -1.46
N PRO A 76 0.54 -9.87 -2.63
CA PRO A 76 1.20 -9.74 -3.93
C PRO A 76 1.96 -8.39 -4.10
N HIS A 77 1.65 -7.38 -3.29
CA HIS A 77 2.32 -6.09 -3.38
C HIS A 77 3.74 -6.11 -2.78
N ILE A 78 4.01 -7.02 -1.84
CA ILE A 78 5.28 -7.05 -1.10
C ILE A 78 6.51 -7.15 -2.02
N ALA A 79 6.47 -7.99 -3.04
CA ALA A 79 7.62 -8.18 -3.93
C ALA A 79 7.96 -6.92 -4.72
N THR A 80 6.95 -6.20 -5.20
CA THR A 80 7.14 -4.92 -5.91
C THR A 80 7.75 -3.88 -4.99
N GLU A 81 7.19 -3.70 -3.79
CA GLU A 81 7.70 -2.72 -2.81
C GLU A 81 9.13 -3.07 -2.38
N PHE A 82 9.41 -4.34 -2.15
CA PHE A 82 10.75 -4.82 -1.82
C PHE A 82 11.74 -4.58 -2.98
N SER A 83 11.32 -4.82 -4.23
CA SER A 83 12.13 -4.56 -5.43
C SER A 83 12.41 -3.07 -5.61
N LEU A 84 11.40 -2.22 -5.47
CA LEU A 84 11.55 -0.76 -5.53
C LEU A 84 12.52 -0.25 -4.47
N ARG A 85 12.42 -0.76 -3.24
CA ARG A 85 13.38 -0.45 -2.20
C ARG A 85 14.80 -0.85 -2.59
N ARG A 86 15.00 -2.06 -3.10
CA ARG A 86 16.34 -2.56 -3.50
C ARG A 86 16.93 -1.73 -4.62
N LEU A 87 16.16 -1.39 -5.62
CA LEU A 87 16.58 -0.61 -6.78
C LEU A 87 16.78 0.88 -6.43
N GLY A 88 15.98 1.41 -5.53
CA GLY A 88 15.96 2.82 -5.17
C GLY A 88 16.80 3.22 -3.95
N PHE A 89 16.94 2.35 -2.95
CA PHE A 89 17.51 2.70 -1.65
C PHE A 89 18.65 1.78 -1.16
N TYR A 90 18.86 0.67 -1.80
CA TYR A 90 19.73 -0.35 -1.22
C TYR A 90 21.21 0.02 -1.30
N ASN A 91 21.82 0.25 -0.13
CA ASN A 91 23.26 0.20 0.04
C ASN A 91 23.62 -1.12 0.75
N PRO A 92 24.16 -2.13 0.05
CA PRO A 92 24.48 -3.43 0.64
C PRO A 92 25.52 -3.38 1.77
N SER A 93 26.25 -2.27 1.91
CA SER A 93 27.28 -2.08 2.93
C SER A 93 26.78 -1.47 4.24
N SER A 94 25.50 -1.06 4.36
CA SER A 94 24.97 -0.54 5.61
C SER A 94 24.23 -1.62 6.39
N THR A 95 24.84 -2.13 7.44
CA THR A 95 24.21 -3.02 8.43
C THR A 95 23.28 -2.25 9.38
N SER A 96 23.18 -0.92 9.26
CA SER A 96 22.39 -0.02 10.11
C SER A 96 20.88 -0.02 9.80
N ASP A 97 20.42 -0.70 8.75
CA ASP A 97 19.01 -0.76 8.35
C ASP A 97 18.21 -1.85 9.10
N LEU A 98 18.70 -2.34 10.22
CA LEU A 98 17.97 -3.30 11.06
C LEU A 98 16.87 -2.61 11.86
N PRO A 99 15.76 -3.31 12.18
CA PRO A 99 14.54 -2.75 12.80
C PRO A 99 14.73 -2.10 14.17
N SER A 100 15.87 -2.26 14.83
CA SER A 100 16.15 -1.74 16.16
C SER A 100 16.50 -0.24 16.19
N GLU A 101 16.86 0.38 15.07
CA GLU A 101 17.16 1.80 15.01
C GLU A 101 16.11 2.57 14.22
N ARG A 102 15.10 3.08 14.92
CA ARG A 102 14.05 3.99 14.45
C ARG A 102 14.58 5.40 14.14
N LYS A 103 15.69 5.53 13.50
CA LYS A 103 16.07 6.81 12.92
C LYS A 103 15.57 6.82 11.50
N ALA A 104 14.51 7.59 11.25
CA ALA A 104 14.12 7.93 9.89
C ALA A 104 15.40 8.40 9.17
N PRO A 105 15.77 7.76 8.03
CA PRO A 105 16.98 8.19 7.34
C PRO A 105 16.73 9.58 6.80
N ALA A 106 17.35 10.57 7.42
CA ALA A 106 17.45 11.92 6.87
C ALA A 106 18.35 11.96 5.60
N GLN A 107 18.65 10.79 5.03
CA GLN A 107 19.51 10.68 3.85
C GLN A 107 18.65 10.30 2.65
N LEU A 108 18.38 11.30 1.84
CA LEU A 108 17.81 11.18 0.50
C LEU A 108 18.55 10.12 -0.34
N LYS A 109 17.77 9.42 -1.15
CA LYS A 109 18.16 8.38 -2.10
C LYS A 109 19.45 8.69 -2.86
N LYS A 110 20.45 7.86 -2.72
CA LYS A 110 21.65 7.93 -3.56
C LYS A 110 21.44 7.38 -4.98
N SER A 111 20.36 6.64 -5.24
CA SER A 111 20.15 5.90 -6.49
C SER A 111 19.43 6.68 -7.59
N GLY A 112 18.88 7.83 -7.30
CA GLY A 112 18.17 8.63 -8.31
C GLY A 112 16.76 8.14 -8.67
N LEU A 113 16.16 7.19 -7.96
CA LEU A 113 14.78 6.75 -8.18
C LEU A 113 13.82 7.46 -7.22
N ILE A 114 12.71 8.01 -7.75
CA ILE A 114 11.58 8.54 -6.98
C ILE A 114 10.36 7.68 -7.28
N VAL A 115 9.65 7.27 -6.22
CA VAL A 115 8.44 6.46 -6.33
C VAL A 115 7.25 7.27 -5.84
N THR A 116 6.37 7.63 -6.75
CA THR A 116 5.07 8.25 -6.43
C THR A 116 4.01 7.18 -6.23
N SER A 117 3.14 7.38 -5.26
CA SER A 117 2.06 6.45 -4.95
C SER A 117 0.76 7.19 -4.64
N ASP A 118 -0.29 6.45 -4.51
CA ASP A 118 -1.60 6.92 -4.04
C ASP A 118 -2.19 5.94 -3.00
N ILE A 119 -3.48 6.03 -2.70
CA ILE A 119 -4.09 5.27 -1.61
C ILE A 119 -4.58 3.90 -2.08
N GLY A 120 -4.08 2.86 -1.43
CA GLY A 120 -4.45 1.46 -1.59
C GLY A 120 -3.65 0.59 -0.61
N CYS A 121 -3.79 -0.72 -0.68
CA CYS A 121 -2.99 -1.63 0.17
C CYS A 121 -1.48 -1.40 -0.01
N TYR A 122 -1.04 -1.05 -1.20
CA TYR A 122 0.35 -0.76 -1.52
C TYR A 122 0.91 0.49 -0.81
N THR A 123 0.06 1.41 -0.35
CA THR A 123 0.49 2.54 0.48
C THR A 123 1.26 2.09 1.73
N LEU A 124 1.02 0.87 2.22
CA LEU A 124 1.75 0.30 3.33
C LEU A 124 3.26 0.16 3.07
N GLY A 125 3.70 0.21 1.82
CA GLY A 125 5.09 0.28 1.42
C GLY A 125 5.85 1.50 1.93
N VAL A 126 5.14 2.55 2.39
CA VAL A 126 5.74 3.73 3.06
C VAL A 126 6.36 3.41 4.41
N TYR A 127 5.89 2.35 5.07
CA TYR A 127 6.37 1.98 6.40
C TYR A 127 7.62 1.09 6.36
N ALA A 128 8.40 1.17 7.43
CA ALA A 128 9.49 0.22 7.65
C ALA A 128 8.95 -1.22 7.75
N PRO A 129 9.69 -2.22 7.24
CA PRO A 129 11.05 -2.14 6.73
C PRO A 129 11.16 -1.76 5.25
N LEU A 130 10.07 -1.61 4.52
CA LEU A 130 10.08 -1.38 3.08
C LEU A 130 10.53 0.04 2.72
N LEU A 131 9.88 1.09 3.23
CA LEU A 131 10.22 2.48 2.93
C LEU A 131 10.39 2.73 1.41
N ALA A 132 9.53 2.11 0.61
CA ALA A 132 9.67 2.04 -0.84
C ALA A 132 9.05 3.24 -1.58
N LEU A 133 8.16 3.99 -0.91
CA LEU A 133 7.39 5.08 -1.49
C LEU A 133 7.88 6.43 -0.97
N ASP A 134 7.98 7.43 -1.86
CA ASP A 134 8.40 8.79 -1.50
C ASP A 134 7.24 9.75 -1.31
N THR A 135 6.19 9.60 -2.10
CA THR A 135 4.99 10.42 -2.01
C THR A 135 3.74 9.55 -2.00
N THR A 136 2.71 10.00 -1.30
CA THR A 136 1.39 9.38 -1.30
C THR A 136 0.35 10.49 -1.29
N ALA A 137 -0.59 10.45 -2.24
CA ALA A 137 -1.70 11.39 -2.30
C ALA A 137 -3.03 10.64 -2.51
N CYS A 138 -4.09 11.33 -2.92
CA CYS A 138 -5.40 10.72 -3.14
C CYS A 138 -5.38 9.66 -4.25
N MET A 139 -6.37 8.76 -4.24
CA MET A 139 -6.51 7.69 -5.22
C MET A 139 -6.44 8.23 -6.65
N GLY A 140 -5.53 7.65 -7.46
CA GLY A 140 -5.30 8.04 -8.86
C GLY A 140 -4.25 9.14 -9.07
N ALA A 141 -3.76 9.77 -8.02
CA ALA A 141 -2.83 10.90 -8.15
C ALA A 141 -1.39 10.51 -8.48
N SER A 142 -0.98 9.26 -8.24
CA SER A 142 0.41 8.80 -8.40
C SER A 142 0.97 9.10 -9.79
N ILE A 143 0.20 8.81 -10.84
CA ILE A 143 0.61 8.99 -12.24
C ILE A 143 0.79 10.47 -12.58
N GLY A 144 -0.17 11.31 -12.20
CA GLY A 144 -0.09 12.76 -12.42
C GLY A 144 1.06 13.41 -11.66
N GLN A 145 1.34 12.97 -10.41
CA GLN A 145 2.51 13.41 -9.64
C GLN A 145 3.82 13.04 -10.34
N ALA A 146 3.92 11.81 -10.84
CA ALA A 146 5.10 11.35 -11.56
C ALA A 146 5.40 12.20 -12.79
N LEU A 147 4.39 12.43 -13.62
CA LEU A 147 4.52 13.32 -14.79
C LEU A 147 4.88 14.75 -14.38
N GLY A 148 4.24 15.27 -13.33
CA GLY A 148 4.53 16.61 -12.82
C GLY A 148 5.99 16.78 -12.39
N LEU A 149 6.54 15.81 -11.66
CA LEU A 149 7.96 15.80 -11.27
C LEU A 149 8.90 15.73 -12.48
N GLU A 150 8.56 14.89 -13.46
CA GLU A 150 9.32 14.77 -14.70
C GLU A 150 9.34 16.11 -15.47
N LYS A 151 8.18 16.73 -15.67
CA LYS A 151 8.05 18.01 -16.41
C LYS A 151 8.64 19.20 -15.65
N ALA A 152 8.73 19.11 -14.32
CA ALA A 152 9.46 20.07 -13.48
C ALA A 152 11.00 19.92 -13.59
N GLY A 153 11.49 18.95 -14.36
CA GLY A 153 12.92 18.76 -14.59
C GLY A 153 13.64 18.07 -13.42
N VAL A 154 12.95 17.30 -12.60
CA VAL A 154 13.58 16.49 -11.55
C VAL A 154 14.53 15.46 -12.20
N PRO A 155 15.81 15.42 -11.82
CA PRO A 155 16.83 14.61 -12.53
C PRO A 155 16.71 13.11 -12.22
N ASN A 156 15.87 12.73 -11.31
CA ASN A 156 15.67 11.34 -10.88
C ASN A 156 14.84 10.56 -11.91
N LYS A 157 15.07 9.25 -11.96
CA LYS A 157 14.12 8.34 -12.60
C LYS A 157 12.84 8.26 -11.77
N ILE A 158 11.68 8.27 -12.40
CA ILE A 158 10.39 8.36 -11.70
C ILE A 158 9.55 7.15 -12.02
N VAL A 159 8.99 6.55 -10.96
CA VAL A 159 8.06 5.41 -11.04
C VAL A 159 6.76 5.79 -10.34
N ALA A 160 5.64 5.58 -10.99
CA ALA A 160 4.32 5.69 -10.38
C ALA A 160 3.80 4.29 -10.00
N VAL A 161 3.32 4.11 -8.77
CA VAL A 161 2.68 2.87 -8.30
C VAL A 161 1.20 3.13 -8.09
N ILE A 162 0.35 2.25 -8.63
CA ILE A 162 -1.10 2.37 -8.56
C ILE A 162 -1.75 0.98 -8.54
N GLY A 163 -2.88 0.81 -7.84
CA GLY A 163 -3.66 -0.43 -7.86
C GLY A 163 -4.54 -0.55 -9.12
N ASP A 164 -4.95 -1.78 -9.43
CA ASP A 164 -5.80 -2.13 -10.57
C ASP A 164 -7.15 -1.39 -10.60
N SER A 165 -7.87 -1.43 -9.50
CA SER A 165 -9.14 -0.72 -9.33
C SER A 165 -8.97 0.79 -9.49
N THR A 166 -7.96 1.35 -8.80
CA THR A 166 -7.66 2.78 -8.83
C THR A 166 -7.25 3.23 -10.23
N PHE A 167 -6.47 2.42 -10.94
CA PHE A 167 -6.10 2.70 -12.34
C PHE A 167 -7.32 2.83 -13.24
N ILE A 168 -8.27 1.87 -13.15
CA ILE A 168 -9.47 1.87 -14.00
C ILE A 168 -10.35 3.08 -13.70
N HIS A 169 -10.54 3.46 -12.43
CA HIS A 169 -11.49 4.53 -12.11
C HIS A 169 -10.91 5.95 -12.22
N SER A 170 -9.60 6.14 -12.02
CA SER A 170 -9.00 7.49 -12.02
C SER A 170 -7.57 7.59 -12.53
N GLY A 171 -6.83 6.48 -12.64
CA GLY A 171 -5.43 6.50 -13.10
C GLY A 171 -5.27 6.60 -14.61
N ILE A 172 -6.24 6.12 -15.39
CA ILE A 172 -6.17 6.07 -16.85
C ILE A 172 -5.99 7.48 -17.47
N THR A 173 -6.61 8.50 -16.91
CA THR A 173 -6.49 9.90 -17.38
C THR A 173 -5.06 10.41 -17.22
N GLY A 174 -4.39 10.07 -16.11
CA GLY A 174 -2.98 10.40 -15.92
C GLY A 174 -2.06 9.69 -16.92
N LEU A 175 -2.38 8.44 -17.30
CA LEU A 175 -1.61 7.73 -18.31
C LEU A 175 -1.81 8.33 -19.72
N ILE A 176 -3.04 8.77 -20.06
CA ILE A 176 -3.31 9.52 -21.29
C ILE A 176 -2.45 10.78 -21.32
N ASP A 177 -2.35 11.48 -20.20
CA ASP A 177 -1.57 12.71 -20.09
C ASP A 177 -0.06 12.46 -20.25
N ILE A 178 0.48 11.35 -19.70
CA ILE A 178 1.87 10.92 -19.94
C ILE A 178 2.13 10.73 -21.43
N VAL A 179 1.28 9.97 -22.12
CA VAL A 179 1.45 9.67 -23.56
C VAL A 179 1.35 10.96 -24.38
N TYR A 180 0.33 11.78 -24.12
CA TYR A 180 0.10 13.04 -24.84
C TYR A 180 1.26 14.02 -24.68
N ASN A 181 1.82 14.13 -23.48
CA ASN A 181 2.93 15.04 -23.18
C ASN A 181 4.32 14.39 -23.36
N GLN A 182 4.41 13.23 -24.00
CA GLN A 182 5.67 12.53 -24.26
C GLN A 182 6.50 12.35 -22.98
N GLY A 183 5.85 11.89 -21.92
CA GLY A 183 6.52 11.53 -20.67
C GLY A 183 7.25 10.20 -20.80
N LYS A 184 8.27 10.00 -19.93
CA LYS A 184 9.11 8.79 -19.87
C LYS A 184 8.88 7.98 -18.60
N THR A 185 7.88 8.36 -17.82
CA THR A 185 7.56 7.75 -16.53
C THR A 185 7.21 6.27 -16.68
N THR A 186 7.77 5.42 -15.82
CA THR A 186 7.34 4.04 -15.67
C THR A 186 6.15 3.97 -14.72
N VAL A 187 5.05 3.34 -15.14
CA VAL A 187 3.86 3.11 -14.31
C VAL A 187 3.76 1.63 -13.94
N ILE A 188 3.68 1.33 -12.65
CA ILE A 188 3.47 -0.03 -12.13
C ILE A 188 2.03 -0.15 -11.66
N ILE A 189 1.26 -1.01 -12.33
CA ILE A 189 -0.11 -1.36 -11.93
C ILE A 189 -0.05 -2.64 -11.11
N LEU A 190 -0.46 -2.56 -9.84
CA LEU A 190 -0.53 -3.69 -8.93
C LEU A 190 -1.92 -4.34 -9.04
N ASP A 191 -1.97 -5.45 -9.79
CA ASP A 191 -3.20 -6.17 -10.11
C ASP A 191 -3.41 -7.33 -9.13
N ASN A 192 -4.18 -7.06 -8.07
CA ASN A 192 -4.54 -8.05 -7.05
C ASN A 192 -5.98 -8.59 -7.20
N GLU A 193 -6.63 -8.24 -8.31
CA GLU A 193 -7.97 -8.71 -8.72
C GLU A 193 -9.08 -8.32 -7.72
N THR A 194 -8.90 -7.23 -6.95
CA THR A 194 -9.93 -6.78 -6.00
C THR A 194 -9.61 -5.40 -5.42
N THR A 195 -10.63 -4.63 -5.04
CA THR A 195 -10.48 -3.43 -4.20
C THR A 195 -10.40 -3.87 -2.73
N ALA A 196 -9.20 -4.33 -2.31
CA ALA A 196 -9.05 -5.08 -1.06
C ALA A 196 -9.20 -4.24 0.21
N MET A 197 -8.59 -3.05 0.27
CA MET A 197 -8.48 -2.23 1.49
C MET A 197 -9.85 -1.86 2.09
N THR A 198 -10.86 -1.65 1.27
CA THR A 198 -12.21 -1.23 1.70
C THR A 198 -13.20 -2.39 1.84
N GLY A 199 -12.76 -3.64 1.71
CA GLY A 199 -13.60 -4.81 1.93
C GLY A 199 -13.76 -5.74 0.72
N HIS A 200 -12.76 -5.79 -0.15
CA HIS A 200 -12.69 -6.72 -1.29
C HIS A 200 -13.81 -6.54 -2.32
N GLN A 201 -14.17 -5.28 -2.60
CA GLN A 201 -15.16 -4.98 -3.63
C GLN A 201 -14.68 -5.40 -5.01
N ASP A 202 -15.65 -5.82 -5.82
CA ASP A 202 -15.44 -6.04 -7.24
C ASP A 202 -15.30 -4.70 -7.98
N HIS A 203 -14.55 -4.72 -9.08
CA HIS A 203 -14.33 -3.58 -9.96
C HIS A 203 -14.35 -4.05 -11.43
N PRO A 204 -14.34 -3.17 -12.43
CA PRO A 204 -14.51 -3.60 -13.83
C PRO A 204 -13.49 -4.64 -14.31
N GLY A 205 -12.29 -4.73 -13.71
CA GLY A 205 -11.28 -5.74 -14.03
C GLY A 205 -11.59 -7.14 -13.52
N THR A 206 -12.48 -7.30 -12.52
CA THR A 206 -12.79 -8.61 -11.94
C THR A 206 -13.78 -9.44 -12.76
N GLY A 207 -14.52 -8.81 -13.68
CA GLY A 207 -15.58 -9.48 -14.44
C GLY A 207 -16.83 -9.81 -13.62
N ILE A 208 -17.03 -9.12 -12.50
CA ILE A 208 -18.22 -9.21 -11.65
C ILE A 208 -18.88 -7.84 -11.58
N SER A 209 -20.16 -7.77 -11.86
CA SER A 209 -20.92 -6.51 -11.77
C SER A 209 -21.23 -6.14 -10.32
N ALA A 210 -21.63 -4.89 -10.07
CA ALA A 210 -22.06 -4.41 -8.76
C ALA A 210 -23.24 -5.21 -8.14
N LYS A 211 -23.98 -5.97 -8.94
CA LYS A 211 -25.06 -6.88 -8.50
C LYS A 211 -24.58 -8.31 -8.29
N GLY A 212 -23.26 -8.59 -8.39
CA GLY A 212 -22.68 -9.93 -8.23
C GLY A 212 -22.83 -10.84 -9.44
N ALA A 213 -23.33 -10.36 -10.58
CA ALA A 213 -23.46 -11.17 -11.78
C ALA A 213 -22.16 -11.19 -12.58
N LYS A 214 -21.81 -12.32 -13.20
CA LYS A 214 -20.71 -12.41 -14.16
C LYS A 214 -20.91 -11.47 -15.34
N THR A 215 -19.87 -10.75 -15.71
CA THR A 215 -19.85 -9.83 -16.85
C THR A 215 -18.49 -9.88 -17.54
N ARG A 216 -18.31 -9.08 -18.58
CA ARG A 216 -17.02 -8.96 -19.27
C ARG A 216 -16.04 -8.20 -18.39
N ALA A 217 -14.89 -8.82 -18.10
CA ALA A 217 -13.78 -8.15 -17.46
C ALA A 217 -13.11 -7.13 -18.41
N VAL A 218 -12.71 -6.00 -17.86
CA VAL A 218 -11.87 -5.03 -18.56
C VAL A 218 -10.43 -5.50 -18.49
N SER A 219 -9.77 -5.63 -19.64
CA SER A 219 -8.35 -5.98 -19.69
C SER A 219 -7.50 -4.74 -19.47
N LEU A 220 -6.65 -4.76 -18.45
CA LEU A 220 -5.69 -3.70 -18.16
C LEU A 220 -4.70 -3.54 -19.32
N GLU A 221 -4.22 -4.65 -19.90
CA GLU A 221 -3.30 -4.64 -21.03
C GLU A 221 -3.92 -3.94 -22.26
N ALA A 222 -5.17 -4.27 -22.56
CA ALA A 222 -5.88 -3.66 -23.69
C ALA A 222 -6.13 -2.17 -23.46
N LEU A 223 -6.48 -1.77 -22.24
CA LEU A 223 -6.65 -0.37 -21.87
C LEU A 223 -5.35 0.42 -22.05
N VAL A 224 -4.26 -0.08 -21.47
CA VAL A 224 -2.94 0.56 -21.54
C VAL A 224 -2.46 0.71 -22.97
N ARG A 225 -2.58 -0.34 -23.80
CA ARG A 225 -2.25 -0.28 -25.23
C ARG A 225 -3.18 0.65 -26.01
N GLY A 226 -4.47 0.68 -25.66
CA GLY A 226 -5.46 1.57 -26.27
C GLY A 226 -5.18 3.05 -26.00
N VAL A 227 -4.51 3.38 -24.90
CA VAL A 227 -4.03 4.75 -24.60
C VAL A 227 -2.81 5.12 -25.45
N GLY A 228 -2.07 4.16 -25.99
CA GLY A 228 -0.91 4.40 -26.86
C GLY A 228 0.43 4.01 -26.24
N VAL A 229 0.46 3.29 -25.10
CA VAL A 229 1.70 2.75 -24.55
C VAL A 229 2.11 1.49 -25.30
N ASN A 230 3.34 1.46 -25.83
CA ASN A 230 3.88 0.32 -26.55
C ASN A 230 4.55 -0.69 -25.64
N ASP A 231 5.33 -0.22 -24.65
CA ASP A 231 6.07 -1.07 -23.72
C ASP A 231 5.17 -1.47 -22.53
N VAL A 232 4.40 -2.55 -22.72
CA VAL A 232 3.49 -3.11 -21.72
C VAL A 232 3.95 -4.49 -21.32
N ASN A 233 4.29 -4.65 -20.04
CA ASN A 233 4.83 -5.87 -19.47
C ASN A 233 3.88 -6.44 -18.41
N VAL A 234 3.68 -7.75 -18.41
CA VAL A 234 2.92 -8.44 -17.37
C VAL A 234 3.87 -9.41 -16.68
N VAL A 235 3.98 -9.28 -15.35
CA VAL A 235 4.86 -10.11 -14.53
C VAL A 235 4.08 -10.69 -13.34
N SER A 236 4.47 -11.88 -12.90
CA SER A 236 3.92 -12.47 -11.68
C SER A 236 4.38 -11.70 -10.44
N ALA A 237 3.45 -11.40 -9.53
CA ALA A 237 3.73 -10.76 -8.25
C ALA A 237 4.61 -11.62 -7.32
N PHE A 238 4.82 -12.88 -7.66
CA PHE A 238 5.58 -13.85 -6.86
C PHE A 238 6.92 -14.21 -7.50
N GLU A 239 7.35 -13.49 -8.54
CA GLU A 239 8.63 -13.69 -9.22
C GLU A 239 9.55 -12.47 -9.06
N LEU A 240 10.31 -12.43 -7.95
CA LEU A 240 11.11 -11.29 -7.54
C LEU A 240 12.12 -10.86 -8.62
N ALA A 241 12.85 -11.81 -9.21
CA ALA A 241 13.85 -11.52 -10.24
C ALA A 241 13.23 -10.92 -11.52
N ALA A 242 12.04 -11.41 -11.92
CA ALA A 242 11.32 -10.89 -13.08
C ALA A 242 10.85 -9.44 -12.84
N ILE A 243 10.32 -9.16 -11.64
CA ILE A 243 9.92 -7.80 -11.25
C ILE A 243 11.11 -6.86 -11.30
N GLU A 244 12.23 -7.20 -10.64
CA GLU A 244 13.42 -6.37 -10.55
C GLU A 244 14.03 -6.09 -11.94
N SER A 245 14.17 -7.12 -12.77
CA SER A 245 14.73 -6.96 -14.12
C SER A 245 13.83 -6.10 -15.02
N THR A 246 12.50 -6.26 -14.91
CA THR A 246 11.55 -5.49 -15.69
C THR A 246 11.55 -4.02 -15.25
N ILE A 247 11.52 -3.74 -13.95
CA ILE A 247 11.60 -2.37 -13.43
C ILE A 247 12.90 -1.72 -13.90
N SER A 248 14.05 -2.39 -13.72
CA SER A 248 15.36 -1.85 -14.11
C SER A 248 15.45 -1.51 -15.59
N ARG A 249 14.85 -2.32 -16.46
CA ARG A 249 14.80 -2.04 -17.89
C ARG A 249 13.86 -0.87 -18.21
N CYS A 250 12.66 -0.87 -17.65
CA CYS A 250 11.65 0.14 -17.95
C CYS A 250 12.05 1.55 -17.49
N VAL A 251 12.68 1.70 -16.34
CA VAL A 251 13.14 3.01 -15.84
C VAL A 251 14.27 3.63 -16.67
N GLU A 252 14.96 2.85 -17.49
CA GLU A 252 15.98 3.34 -18.42
C GLU A 252 15.40 3.67 -19.81
N SER A 253 14.12 3.39 -20.06
CA SER A 253 13.45 3.70 -21.32
C SER A 253 13.30 5.21 -21.53
N ASP A 254 13.39 5.64 -22.78
CA ASP A 254 13.05 7.00 -23.20
C ASP A 254 11.59 7.18 -23.59
N GLU A 255 10.78 6.13 -23.49
CA GLU A 255 9.34 6.11 -23.74
C GLU A 255 8.58 5.66 -22.48
N PRO A 256 7.29 6.00 -22.35
CA PRO A 256 6.47 5.54 -21.23
C PRO A 256 6.37 4.02 -21.24
N SER A 257 6.54 3.42 -20.08
CA SER A 257 6.44 1.97 -19.88
C SER A 257 5.38 1.66 -18.83
N VAL A 258 4.65 0.56 -19.01
CA VAL A 258 3.71 0.06 -18.01
C VAL A 258 4.07 -1.38 -17.63
N ILE A 259 4.12 -1.63 -16.32
CA ILE A 259 4.36 -2.95 -15.74
C ILE A 259 3.11 -3.33 -14.96
N ILE A 260 2.42 -4.39 -15.38
CA ILE A 260 1.29 -4.96 -14.66
C ILE A 260 1.82 -6.11 -13.81
N VAL A 261 1.87 -5.92 -12.50
CA VAL A 261 2.31 -6.94 -11.54
C VAL A 261 1.08 -7.66 -11.02
N ARG A 262 0.87 -8.89 -11.50
CA ARG A 262 -0.36 -9.65 -11.26
C ARG A 262 -0.17 -10.74 -10.22
N GLY A 263 -1.09 -10.78 -9.24
CA GLY A 263 -1.15 -11.83 -8.23
C GLY A 263 -2.38 -11.64 -7.35
N ALA A 264 -3.23 -12.66 -7.26
CA ALA A 264 -4.49 -12.59 -6.52
C ALA A 264 -4.28 -12.29 -5.02
N CYS A 265 -5.20 -11.51 -4.45
CA CYS A 265 -5.19 -11.21 -3.02
C CYS A 265 -5.39 -12.48 -2.17
N PRO A 266 -4.49 -12.82 -1.23
CA PRO A 266 -4.55 -14.06 -0.45
C PRO A 266 -5.76 -14.11 0.50
N LEU A 267 -6.37 -12.97 0.82
CA LEU A 267 -7.58 -12.92 1.63
C LEU A 267 -8.85 -13.23 0.81
N ARG A 268 -8.78 -13.08 -0.51
CA ARG A 268 -9.88 -13.42 -1.42
C ARG A 268 -9.76 -14.83 -1.98
N VAL A 269 -8.55 -15.25 -2.30
CA VAL A 269 -8.27 -16.59 -2.84
C VAL A 269 -7.47 -17.35 -1.81
N ARG A 270 -8.03 -18.47 -1.31
CA ARG A 270 -7.29 -19.35 -0.40
C ARG A 270 -6.11 -19.96 -1.17
N THR A 271 -4.91 -19.55 -0.80
CA THR A 271 -3.68 -20.16 -1.30
C THR A 271 -3.44 -21.46 -0.53
N SER A 272 -3.22 -22.54 -1.24
CA SER A 272 -2.85 -23.85 -0.66
C SER A 272 -1.39 -24.13 -1.00
N GLY A 273 -0.48 -23.84 -0.10
CA GLY A 273 0.94 -24.18 -0.23
C GLY A 273 1.46 -24.75 1.07
N THR A 274 2.49 -25.60 1.01
CA THR A 274 3.22 -26.02 2.22
C THR A 274 3.89 -24.80 2.85
N PRO A 275 3.64 -24.48 4.14
CA PRO A 275 4.32 -23.39 4.80
C PRO A 275 5.83 -23.48 4.67
N LEU A 276 6.50 -22.35 4.60
CA LEU A 276 7.96 -22.29 4.57
C LEU A 276 8.52 -22.28 6.00
N ALA A 277 9.73 -22.79 6.13
CA ALA A 277 10.50 -22.79 7.38
C ALA A 277 11.95 -22.38 7.11
N VAL A 278 12.63 -21.92 8.15
CA VAL A 278 14.05 -21.60 8.08
C VAL A 278 14.88 -22.80 8.52
N ASP A 279 15.75 -23.30 7.64
CA ASP A 279 16.78 -24.26 7.95
C ASP A 279 17.84 -23.54 8.80
N LYS A 280 17.87 -23.85 10.11
CA LYS A 280 18.76 -23.20 11.06
C LYS A 280 20.25 -23.45 10.79
N GLU A 281 20.59 -24.56 10.14
CA GLU A 281 22.00 -24.90 9.83
C GLU A 281 22.52 -24.03 8.67
N LYS A 282 21.65 -23.73 7.67
CA LYS A 282 22.00 -22.88 6.53
C LYS A 282 21.84 -21.39 6.82
N CYS A 283 21.07 -21.01 7.81
CA CYS A 283 20.81 -19.61 8.12
C CYS A 283 22.06 -18.96 8.76
N ASP A 284 22.60 -17.92 8.12
CA ASP A 284 23.76 -17.15 8.61
C ASP A 284 23.38 -15.92 9.45
N SER A 285 22.11 -15.78 9.81
CA SER A 285 21.58 -14.65 10.60
C SER A 285 21.74 -13.28 9.94
N CYS A 286 21.75 -13.22 8.59
CA CYS A 286 21.87 -11.95 7.84
C CYS A 286 20.59 -11.10 7.88
N TYR A 287 19.47 -11.67 8.32
CA TYR A 287 18.15 -11.03 8.45
C TYR A 287 17.59 -10.39 7.16
N ALA A 288 18.11 -10.77 6.00
CA ALA A 288 17.60 -10.27 4.72
C ALA A 288 16.10 -10.54 4.53
N CYS A 289 15.60 -11.66 5.05
CA CYS A 289 14.19 -12.04 5.00
C CYS A 289 13.27 -11.08 5.79
N LEU A 290 13.75 -10.46 6.87
CA LEU A 290 12.97 -9.47 7.64
C LEU A 290 12.70 -8.20 6.86
N ARG A 291 13.59 -7.85 5.91
CA ARG A 291 13.46 -6.65 5.08
C ARG A 291 12.32 -6.72 4.08
N ILE A 292 11.78 -7.93 3.86
CA ILE A 292 10.60 -8.15 3.02
C ILE A 292 9.33 -7.56 3.66
N GLY A 293 9.31 -7.41 4.99
CA GLY A 293 8.15 -6.87 5.71
C GLY A 293 6.97 -7.83 5.81
N CYS A 294 7.18 -9.13 5.58
CA CYS A 294 6.12 -10.13 5.75
C CYS A 294 5.88 -10.40 7.25
N PRO A 295 4.64 -10.27 7.75
CA PRO A 295 4.34 -10.47 9.18
C PRO A 295 4.51 -11.90 9.66
N ALA A 296 4.59 -12.88 8.76
CA ALA A 296 4.91 -14.26 9.11
C ALA A 296 6.40 -14.47 9.48
N ILE A 297 7.27 -13.46 9.23
CA ILE A 297 8.71 -13.58 9.43
C ILE A 297 9.12 -12.81 10.68
N SER A 298 9.88 -13.46 11.55
CA SER A 298 10.43 -12.88 12.77
C SER A 298 11.83 -13.45 13.07
N VAL A 299 12.37 -13.17 14.25
CA VAL A 299 13.63 -13.73 14.75
C VAL A 299 13.35 -14.60 15.96
N SER A 300 13.96 -15.77 16.02
CA SER A 300 13.97 -16.66 17.16
C SER A 300 15.37 -17.28 17.31
N GLU A 301 15.96 -17.20 18.49
CA GLU A 301 17.30 -17.75 18.78
C GLU A 301 18.37 -17.26 17.77
N ASP A 302 18.39 -15.94 17.51
CA ASP A 302 19.29 -15.28 16.56
C ASP A 302 19.22 -15.79 15.10
N LYS A 303 18.18 -16.53 14.75
CA LYS A 303 17.90 -17.00 13.39
C LYS A 303 16.60 -16.44 12.88
N GLY A 304 16.45 -16.36 11.56
CA GLY A 304 15.14 -16.10 10.99
C GLY A 304 14.14 -17.19 11.40
N PHE A 305 12.91 -16.79 11.62
CA PHE A 305 11.80 -17.70 11.97
C PHE A 305 10.59 -17.37 11.09
N ILE A 306 9.89 -18.39 10.63
CA ILE A 306 8.65 -18.25 9.88
C ILE A 306 7.53 -18.94 10.67
N ASP A 307 6.50 -18.17 11.01
CA ASP A 307 5.29 -18.71 11.63
C ASP A 307 4.45 -19.43 10.57
N ALA A 308 4.40 -20.76 10.70
CA ALA A 308 3.66 -21.61 9.77
C ALA A 308 2.14 -21.34 9.79
N SER A 309 1.60 -20.81 10.90
CA SER A 309 0.17 -20.48 11.00
C SER A 309 -0.22 -19.24 10.18
N LEU A 310 0.75 -18.37 9.91
CA LEU A 310 0.58 -17.15 9.10
C LEU A 310 1.07 -17.34 7.67
N CYS A 311 2.02 -18.24 7.43
CA CYS A 311 2.64 -18.42 6.13
C CYS A 311 1.66 -19.05 5.11
N VAL A 312 1.44 -18.38 3.98
CA VAL A 312 0.60 -18.89 2.87
C VAL A 312 1.30 -19.97 2.03
N GLY A 313 2.56 -20.28 2.34
CA GLY A 313 3.30 -21.38 1.75
C GLY A 313 4.10 -21.03 0.50
N SER A 314 4.54 -22.10 -0.18
CA SER A 314 5.42 -22.04 -1.35
C SER A 314 4.79 -21.35 -2.57
N SER A 315 3.48 -21.21 -2.61
CA SER A 315 2.80 -20.44 -3.66
C SER A 315 3.17 -18.95 -3.68
N CYS A 316 3.65 -18.40 -2.56
CA CYS A 316 4.22 -17.05 -2.48
C CYS A 316 5.73 -17.06 -2.74
N GLY A 317 6.51 -17.76 -1.93
CA GLY A 317 7.94 -17.98 -2.08
C GLY A 317 8.86 -16.74 -2.14
N ILE A 318 8.38 -15.53 -1.89
CA ILE A 318 9.18 -14.28 -2.01
C ILE A 318 10.39 -14.33 -1.06
N CYS A 319 10.20 -14.80 0.17
CA CYS A 319 11.28 -14.86 1.16
C CYS A 319 12.36 -15.90 0.80
N SER A 320 11.99 -17.02 0.18
CA SER A 320 12.96 -18.01 -0.29
C SER A 320 13.81 -17.48 -1.45
N GLN A 321 13.22 -16.68 -2.35
CA GLN A 321 13.94 -16.03 -3.45
C GLN A 321 14.90 -14.95 -2.94
N ALA A 322 14.55 -14.24 -1.87
CA ALA A 322 15.40 -13.21 -1.28
C ALA A 322 16.52 -13.77 -0.40
N CYS A 323 16.47 -15.04 -0.03
CA CYS A 323 17.48 -15.69 0.82
C CYS A 323 18.68 -16.15 0.01
N SER A 324 19.82 -15.43 0.11
CA SER A 324 21.07 -15.79 -0.57
C SER A 324 21.61 -17.15 -0.13
N GLN A 325 21.38 -17.56 1.12
CA GLN A 325 21.82 -18.82 1.69
C GLN A 325 20.92 -20.01 1.34
N LYS A 326 19.79 -19.75 0.65
CA LYS A 326 18.77 -20.77 0.37
C LYS A 326 18.32 -21.53 1.63
N ALA A 327 18.32 -20.82 2.76
CA ALA A 327 17.94 -21.38 4.06
C ALA A 327 16.42 -21.45 4.28
N ILE A 328 15.61 -20.84 3.39
CA ILE A 328 14.17 -20.87 3.50
C ILE A 328 13.63 -21.95 2.55
N VAL A 329 13.04 -22.98 3.14
CA VAL A 329 12.59 -24.21 2.45
C VAL A 329 11.16 -24.56 2.87
N GLU A 330 10.50 -25.46 2.16
CA GLU A 330 9.22 -25.98 2.60
C GLU A 330 9.37 -26.72 3.94
N SER A 331 8.42 -26.49 4.87
CA SER A 331 8.44 -27.18 6.15
C SER A 331 8.25 -28.68 5.93
N LYS A 332 9.13 -29.47 6.52
CA LYS A 332 8.89 -30.92 6.63
C LYS A 332 7.75 -31.08 7.63
N GLN A 333 6.62 -31.62 7.17
CA GLN A 333 5.51 -32.02 8.05
C GLN A 333 5.96 -33.03 9.07
#